data_99ecf4059a3c29b7848231fac450e77d
#
_entry.id   99ecf4059a3c29b7848231fac450e77d
#
_cell.length_a   1.000
_cell.length_b   1.000
_cell.length_c   1.000
_cell.angle_alpha   90.00
_cell.angle_beta   90.00
_cell.angle_gamma   90.00
#
_symmetry.space_group_name_H-M   'P 1'
#
loop_
_entity.id
_entity.type
_entity.pdbx_description
1 polymer ?
#
loop_
_entity_poly.entity_id
_entity_poly.type
_entity_poly.pdbx_seq_one_letter_code
_entity_poly.pdbx_strand_id
1 'polypeptide(L)' 'MAKWEYLVVYLQDSDVAQDQEDVDIYLDADKFTEKLNTYGDAGWELVSFEWEKRGAKAALKRQKS' A
#
# COMPACT_ATOMS: atom_id res chain seq x y z
N MET A 1 -7.46 18.67 -21.06
CA MET A 1 -7.77 18.60 -19.64
C MET A 1 -7.21 17.30 -19.06
N ALA A 2 -6.52 17.43 -17.95
CA ALA A 2 -5.91 16.25 -17.34
C ALA A 2 -6.98 15.33 -16.75
N LYS A 3 -6.78 14.05 -16.95
CA LYS A 3 -7.64 13.04 -16.38
C LYS A 3 -6.84 12.18 -15.43
N TRP A 4 -7.49 11.70 -14.41
CA TRP A 4 -6.84 10.91 -13.38
C TRP A 4 -7.53 9.56 -13.28
N GLU A 5 -6.76 8.56 -12.97
CA GLU A 5 -7.32 7.27 -12.59
C GLU A 5 -6.88 6.98 -11.17
N TYR A 6 -7.71 6.24 -10.46
CA TYR A 6 -7.52 6.00 -9.05
C TYR A 6 -7.47 4.51 -8.78
N LEU A 7 -6.73 4.16 -7.75
CA LEU A 7 -6.55 2.78 -7.35
C LEU A 7 -6.59 2.73 -5.84
N VAL A 8 -7.44 1.87 -5.31
CA VAL A 8 -7.47 1.64 -3.88
C VAL A 8 -7.01 0.21 -3.65
N VAL A 9 -6.00 0.07 -2.81
CA VAL A 9 -5.45 -1.24 -2.50
C VAL A 9 -5.54 -1.48 -1.01
N TYR A 10 -5.69 -2.73 -0.66
CA TYR A 10 -5.67 -3.15 0.72
C TYR A 10 -4.46 -4.04 0.92
N LEU A 11 -3.53 -3.57 1.73
CA LEU A 11 -2.30 -4.28 1.99
C LEU A 11 -2.50 -5.11 3.25
N GLN A 12 -2.48 -6.40 3.10
CA GLN A 12 -2.72 -7.30 4.21
C GLN A 12 -1.42 -7.91 4.68
N ASP A 13 -1.36 -8.15 5.96
CA ASP A 13 -0.20 -8.83 6.50
C ASP A 13 -0.33 -10.33 6.40
N SER A 14 -1.27 -10.82 5.62
CA SER A 14 -1.38 -12.23 5.35
C SER A 14 -0.16 -12.77 4.60
N ASP A 15 0.60 -11.87 4.00
CA ASP A 15 1.84 -12.27 3.34
C ASP A 15 2.95 -12.49 4.34
N VAL A 16 2.71 -12.22 5.60
CA VAL A 16 3.68 -12.35 6.66
C VAL A 16 3.30 -13.54 7.51
N ALA A 17 4.25 -14.08 8.23
CA ALA A 17 3.99 -15.22 9.08
C ALA A 17 2.90 -14.89 10.09
N GLN A 18 1.91 -15.74 10.13
CA GLN A 18 0.70 -15.42 10.88
C GLN A 18 0.85 -15.59 12.37
N ASP A 19 1.85 -16.29 12.79
CA ASP A 19 2.02 -16.57 14.19
C ASP A 19 2.66 -15.45 14.95
N GLN A 20 3.15 -14.46 14.27
CA GLN A 20 3.93 -13.43 14.91
C GLN A 20 3.11 -12.18 14.98
N GLU A 21 2.58 -11.93 16.13
CA GLU A 21 1.64 -10.85 16.25
C GLU A 21 2.28 -9.53 16.52
N ASP A 22 3.28 -9.51 17.38
CA ASP A 22 3.79 -8.24 17.84
C ASP A 22 5.04 -7.80 17.13
N VAL A 23 5.82 -8.77 16.71
CA VAL A 23 7.12 -8.48 16.14
C VAL A 23 6.99 -7.87 14.77
N ASP A 24 5.89 -8.13 14.14
CA ASP A 24 5.79 -7.91 12.70
C ASP A 24 5.37 -6.54 12.30
N ILE A 25 5.11 -5.67 13.26
CA ILE A 25 4.66 -4.33 12.89
C ILE A 25 5.68 -3.64 12.01
N TYR A 26 6.93 -3.72 12.38
CA TYR A 26 7.97 -3.05 11.60
C TYR A 26 8.25 -3.77 10.30
N LEU A 27 8.20 -5.08 10.32
CA LEU A 27 8.40 -5.85 9.10
C LEU A 27 7.28 -5.57 8.12
N ASP A 28 6.07 -5.44 8.64
CA ASP A 28 4.94 -5.12 7.78
C ASP A 28 5.11 -3.76 7.12
N ALA A 29 5.62 -2.80 7.87
CA ALA A 29 5.83 -1.48 7.31
C ALA A 29 6.82 -1.55 6.16
N ASP A 30 7.88 -2.32 6.31
CA ASP A 30 8.85 -2.46 5.24
C ASP A 30 8.23 -3.13 4.02
N LYS A 31 7.45 -4.15 4.24
CA LYS A 31 6.80 -4.84 3.13
C LYS A 31 5.80 -3.95 2.43
N PHE A 32 5.05 -3.19 3.20
CA PHE A 32 4.09 -2.28 2.60
C PHE A 32 4.80 -1.19 1.81
N THR A 33 5.93 -0.73 2.33
CA THR A 33 6.72 0.24 1.60
C THR A 33 7.18 -0.32 0.27
N GLU A 34 7.63 -1.56 0.26
CA GLU A 34 8.05 -2.17 -0.99
C GLU A 34 6.90 -2.25 -1.98
N LYS A 35 5.73 -2.64 -1.51
CA LYS A 35 4.58 -2.71 -2.40
C LYS A 35 4.20 -1.34 -2.94
N LEU A 36 4.22 -0.34 -2.09
CA LEU A 36 3.90 1.00 -2.53
C LEU A 36 4.92 1.50 -3.54
N ASN A 37 6.18 1.16 -3.34
CA ASN A 37 7.20 1.55 -4.31
C ASN A 37 6.99 0.89 -5.66
N THR A 38 6.49 -0.33 -5.65
CA THR A 38 6.16 -1.01 -6.89
C THR A 38 5.09 -0.22 -7.66
N TYR A 39 4.09 0.25 -6.95
CA TYR A 39 3.07 1.08 -7.59
C TYR A 39 3.67 2.40 -8.07
N GLY A 40 4.54 2.99 -7.26
CA GLY A 40 5.18 4.23 -7.66
C GLY A 40 6.01 4.06 -8.93
N ASP A 41 6.68 2.93 -9.05
CA ASP A 41 7.45 2.65 -10.27
C ASP A 41 6.54 2.59 -11.49
N ALA A 42 5.28 2.24 -11.29
CA ALA A 42 4.32 2.19 -12.39
C ALA A 42 3.63 3.53 -12.61
N GLY A 43 4.05 4.56 -11.90
CA GLY A 43 3.51 5.89 -12.11
C GLY A 43 2.43 6.29 -11.13
N TRP A 44 2.15 5.47 -10.16
CA TRP A 44 1.12 5.78 -9.18
C TRP A 44 1.66 6.69 -8.08
N GLU A 45 0.84 7.61 -7.65
CA GLU A 45 1.16 8.53 -6.57
C GLU A 45 0.23 8.26 -5.40
N LEU A 46 0.80 8.15 -4.21
CA LEU A 46 0.02 7.86 -3.02
C LEU A 46 -0.76 9.09 -2.59
N VAL A 47 -2.06 8.93 -2.47
CA VAL A 47 -2.93 10.02 -2.04
C VAL A 47 -3.20 9.93 -0.55
N SER A 48 -3.45 8.73 -0.06
CA SER A 48 -3.70 8.55 1.35
C SER A 48 -3.30 7.14 1.75
N PHE A 49 -2.99 6.99 3.03
CA PHE A 49 -2.57 5.72 3.57
C PHE A 49 -3.11 5.65 4.99
N GLU A 50 -3.71 4.53 5.33
CA GLU A 50 -4.35 4.40 6.61
C GLU A 50 -4.10 3.01 7.17
N TRP A 51 -3.61 2.94 8.40
CA TRP A 51 -3.40 1.66 9.04
C TRP A 51 -4.73 1.07 9.45
N GLU A 52 -4.88 -0.21 9.21
CA GLU A 52 -6.04 -0.97 9.61
C GLU A 52 -5.60 -2.04 10.60
N LYS A 53 -6.56 -2.77 11.10
CA LYS A 53 -6.27 -3.72 12.14
C LYS A 53 -5.28 -4.77 11.69
N ARG A 54 -5.40 -5.24 10.47
CA ARG A 54 -4.51 -6.28 9.97
C ARG A 54 -3.87 -5.91 8.67
N GLY A 55 -3.59 -4.65 8.51
CA GLY A 55 -2.97 -4.23 7.29
C GLY A 55 -3.09 -2.75 7.13
N ALA A 56 -3.23 -2.33 5.90
CA ALA A 56 -3.33 -0.91 5.60
C ALA A 56 -4.11 -0.74 4.30
N LYS A 57 -4.72 0.41 4.20
CA LYS A 57 -5.47 0.78 3.02
C LYS A 57 -4.79 1.97 2.38
N ALA A 58 -4.60 1.91 1.09
CA ALA A 58 -3.94 2.99 0.38
C ALA A 58 -4.75 3.39 -0.84
N ALA A 59 -4.84 4.68 -1.05
CA ALA A 59 -5.46 5.22 -2.24
C ALA A 59 -4.39 5.90 -3.07
N LEU A 60 -4.34 5.56 -4.34
CA LEU A 60 -3.35 6.09 -5.23
C LEU A 60 -4.02 6.70 -6.45
N LYS A 61 -3.29 7.54 -7.13
CA LYS A 61 -3.79 8.13 -8.36
C LYS A 61 -2.64 8.22 -9.35
N ARG A 62 -3.01 8.31 -10.61
CA ARG A 62 -2.03 8.61 -11.63
C ARG A 62 -2.74 9.25 -12.81
N GLN A 63 -1.99 10.04 -13.53
CA GLN A 63 -2.56 10.76 -14.65
C GLN A 63 -2.80 9.82 -15.81
N LYS A 64 -3.97 9.89 -16.36
CA LYS A 64 -4.31 9.12 -17.55
C LYS A 64 -3.79 9.81 -18.79
N SER A 65 -3.22 9.05 -19.66
CA SER A 65 -2.73 9.62 -20.90
C SER A 65 -3.78 9.58 -22.01
#